data_21f643fd1ac9c2aa00ced724bf2e773b
#
_entry.id   21f643fd1ac9c2aa00ced724bf2e773b
#
_cell.length_a   1.000
_cell.length_b   1.000
_cell.length_c   1.000
_cell.angle_alpha   90.00
_cell.angle_beta   90.00
_cell.angle_gamma   90.00
#
_symmetry.space_group_name_H-M   'P 1'
#
loop_
_entity.id
_entity.type
_entity.pdbx_description
1 polymer ?
#
loop_
_entity_poly.entity_id
_entity_poly.type
_entity_poly.pdbx_seq_one_letter_code
_entity_poly.pdbx_strand_id
1 'polypeptide(L)'
;ADNEAALAEFKAAELLYKLEREGAEKNARQSLKQEGRGAAMAVLQAVAEPQSPPMRRHLTSDATAEKLGEICAANPNGIMVHRDELLSLFADLDNPEKTSARGFFLTGWGGLEGYTFDRIMRGTVRIPAVNLSVFGTTQPSRIAGYVRDSLNRFDDGMVQRLQLLAWPDFSGDFREADRSPNGDARRLAHECYSELASLDVRELGAQWDEFDGPHGVPYLRFAGDAQEAFSAWREGLERALRGDDMAPAMTAHLSKYRGLVPRLALVCHLANNGFGPVSAAATRQAIGWAEYLESHARRAYASLSVDNAEAARSIWRRVKRGDLTGPFTARDIQRKGWSGLNDKQRIAAGLEALLDADWIGARDANAGERGGRPSTIYLANPKAMKG
;
A
#
# COMPACT_ATOMS: atom_id res chain seq x y z
N ALA A 1 7.01 24.06 -15.54
CA ALA A 1 6.55 25.31 -16.16
C ALA A 1 5.42 25.93 -15.32
N ASP A 2 4.25 25.30 -15.20
CA ASP A 2 3.07 25.89 -14.53
C ASP A 2 3.33 26.22 -13.05
N ASN A 3 3.97 25.33 -12.31
CA ASN A 3 4.32 25.56 -10.89
C ASN A 3 5.36 26.66 -10.73
N GLU A 4 6.28 26.83 -11.67
CA GLU A 4 7.32 27.85 -11.63
C GLU A 4 6.74 29.24 -11.90
N ALA A 5 5.83 29.34 -12.87
CA ALA A 5 5.12 30.58 -13.17
C ALA A 5 4.25 31.02 -11.98
N ALA A 6 3.44 30.11 -11.42
CA ALA A 6 2.61 30.37 -10.25
C ALA A 6 3.45 30.80 -9.02
N LEU A 7 4.61 30.17 -8.82
CA LEU A 7 5.51 30.51 -7.73
C LEU A 7 6.16 31.87 -7.92
N ALA A 8 6.51 32.24 -9.17
CA ALA A 8 7.06 33.56 -9.48
C ALA A 8 6.02 34.67 -9.23
N GLU A 9 4.79 34.45 -9.66
CA GLU A 9 3.67 35.37 -9.41
C GLU A 9 3.37 35.53 -7.91
N PHE A 10 3.35 34.41 -7.17
CA PHE A 10 3.18 34.45 -5.71
C PHE A 10 4.28 35.23 -5.00
N LYS A 11 5.56 35.05 -5.38
CA LYS A 11 6.68 35.82 -4.80
C LYS A 11 6.54 37.32 -5.05
N ALA A 12 6.07 37.69 -6.26
CA ALA A 12 5.81 39.09 -6.56
C ALA A 12 4.64 39.65 -5.69
N ALA A 13 3.55 38.88 -5.55
CA ALA A 13 2.44 39.23 -4.69
C ALA A 13 2.84 39.32 -3.20
N GLU A 14 3.69 38.42 -2.72
CA GLU A 14 4.22 38.46 -1.36
C GLU A 14 5.06 39.72 -1.09
N LEU A 15 5.85 40.15 -2.06
CA LEU A 15 6.62 41.36 -1.96
C LEU A 15 5.71 42.60 -1.89
N LEU A 16 4.71 42.66 -2.77
CA LEU A 16 3.70 43.73 -2.76
C LEU A 16 2.95 43.78 -1.43
N TYR A 17 2.51 42.61 -0.95
CA TYR A 17 1.84 42.50 0.35
C TYR A 17 2.69 43.06 1.49
N LYS A 18 3.99 42.76 1.55
CA LYS A 18 4.89 43.31 2.58
C LYS A 18 4.92 44.85 2.55
N LEU A 19 5.01 45.43 1.36
CA LEU A 19 5.03 46.89 1.18
C LEU A 19 3.68 47.54 1.58
N GLU A 20 2.57 46.94 1.13
CA GLU A 20 1.22 47.40 1.47
C GLU A 20 0.94 47.22 2.97
N ARG A 21 1.38 46.15 3.58
CA ARG A 21 1.26 45.89 5.01
C ARG A 21 1.98 46.92 5.85
N GLU A 22 3.21 47.28 5.50
CA GLU A 22 3.96 48.36 6.15
C GLU A 22 3.23 49.72 6.07
N GLY A 23 2.65 50.02 4.92
CA GLY A 23 1.81 51.21 4.71
C GLY A 23 0.54 51.17 5.55
N ALA A 24 -0.17 50.05 5.54
CA ALA A 24 -1.36 49.84 6.33
C ALA A 24 -1.11 49.92 7.84
N GLU A 25 0.02 49.42 8.33
CA GLU A 25 0.39 49.55 9.76
C GLU A 25 0.61 51.01 10.18
N LYS A 26 1.23 51.82 9.33
CA LYS A 26 1.39 53.28 9.60
C LYS A 26 0.04 53.95 9.65
N ASN A 27 -0.84 53.68 8.68
CA ASN A 27 -2.19 54.25 8.60
C ASN A 27 -3.06 53.78 9.77
N ALA A 28 -2.99 52.49 10.15
CA ALA A 28 -3.73 51.95 11.28
C ALA A 28 -3.33 52.59 12.61
N ARG A 29 -2.03 52.89 12.81
CA ARG A 29 -1.57 53.64 14.00
C ARG A 29 -2.16 55.03 14.07
N GLN A 30 -2.35 55.69 12.93
CA GLN A 30 -2.96 57.00 12.84
C GLN A 30 -4.48 56.91 13.10
N SER A 31 -5.18 56.00 12.44
CA SER A 31 -6.62 55.77 12.64
C SER A 31 -6.94 55.34 14.08
N LEU A 32 -6.06 54.55 14.71
CA LEU A 32 -6.23 54.17 16.11
C LEU A 32 -6.29 55.37 17.06
N LYS A 33 -5.49 56.41 16.78
CA LYS A 33 -5.47 57.63 17.58
C LYS A 33 -6.62 58.56 17.30
N GLN A 34 -7.13 58.58 16.07
CA GLN A 34 -8.15 59.53 15.61
C GLN A 34 -9.57 58.97 15.67
N GLU A 35 -9.74 57.73 15.28
CA GLU A 35 -11.05 57.11 15.00
C GLU A 35 -11.30 55.85 15.85
N GLY A 36 -10.29 55.37 16.56
CA GLY A 36 -10.41 54.24 17.45
C GLY A 36 -10.11 52.86 16.83
N ARG A 37 -10.26 51.83 17.67
CA ARG A 37 -9.82 50.45 17.35
C ARG A 37 -10.52 49.83 16.10
N GLY A 38 -11.80 50.14 15.88
CA GLY A 38 -12.56 49.62 14.75
C GLY A 38 -12.00 50.05 13.40
N ALA A 39 -11.71 51.35 13.24
CA ALA A 39 -11.13 51.94 12.04
C ALA A 39 -9.71 51.37 11.77
N ALA A 40 -8.90 51.28 12.83
CA ALA A 40 -7.56 50.69 12.69
C ALA A 40 -7.59 49.20 12.26
N MET A 41 -8.53 48.42 12.77
CA MET A 41 -8.71 47.03 12.33
C MET A 41 -9.17 46.93 10.88
N ALA A 42 -10.09 47.77 10.43
CA ALA A 42 -10.54 47.82 9.05
C ALA A 42 -9.39 48.07 8.06
N VAL A 43 -8.49 49.03 8.41
CA VAL A 43 -7.30 49.33 7.62
C VAL A 43 -6.37 48.11 7.50
N LEU A 44 -6.15 47.36 8.58
CA LEU A 44 -5.29 46.19 8.57
C LEU A 44 -5.92 44.99 7.83
N GLN A 45 -7.25 44.84 7.90
CA GLN A 45 -7.99 43.80 7.21
C GLN A 45 -8.14 44.03 5.70
N ALA A 46 -8.00 45.28 5.26
CA ALA A 46 -8.06 45.62 3.82
C ALA A 46 -6.86 45.07 3.03
N VAL A 47 -5.76 44.73 3.68
CA VAL A 47 -4.58 44.17 3.06
C VAL A 47 -4.62 42.64 3.26
N ALA A 48 -5.02 41.93 2.21
CA ALA A 48 -5.11 40.49 2.23
C ALA A 48 -3.76 39.82 1.98
N GLU A 49 -3.41 38.87 2.82
CA GLU A 49 -2.20 38.06 2.64
C GLU A 49 -2.36 37.13 1.44
N PRO A 50 -1.43 37.16 0.48
CA PRO A 50 -1.50 36.29 -0.68
C PRO A 50 -1.33 34.81 -0.24
N GLN A 51 -2.19 33.95 -0.74
CA GLN A 51 -2.10 32.53 -0.44
C GLN A 51 -1.11 31.87 -1.40
N SER A 52 -0.23 31.03 -0.84
CA SER A 52 0.68 30.23 -1.67
C SER A 52 -0.11 29.34 -2.63
N PRO A 53 0.19 29.37 -3.94
CA PRO A 53 -0.51 28.54 -4.90
C PRO A 53 -0.31 27.05 -4.56
N PRO A 54 -1.34 26.21 -4.68
CA PRO A 54 -1.20 24.78 -4.50
C PRO A 54 -0.24 24.22 -5.54
N MET A 55 0.85 23.62 -5.09
CA MET A 55 1.83 23.00 -5.99
C MET A 55 1.24 21.73 -6.60
N ARG A 56 1.03 21.71 -7.91
CA ARG A 56 0.61 20.51 -8.63
C ARG A 56 1.73 19.47 -8.58
N ARG A 57 1.43 18.30 -8.01
CA ARG A 57 2.36 17.17 -7.87
C ARG A 57 1.68 15.88 -8.29
N HIS A 58 2.47 14.94 -8.81
CA HIS A 58 2.05 13.57 -9.09
C HIS A 58 2.83 12.57 -8.25
N LEU A 59 3.99 12.96 -7.74
CA LEU A 59 4.95 12.08 -7.07
C LEU A 59 5.52 12.72 -5.82
N THR A 60 5.76 11.91 -4.80
CA THR A 60 6.62 12.24 -3.65
C THR A 60 7.45 11.03 -3.26
N SER A 61 8.70 11.26 -2.83
CA SER A 61 9.59 10.16 -2.41
C SER A 61 9.84 10.18 -0.90
N ASP A 62 9.76 11.36 -0.27
CA ASP A 62 10.02 11.51 1.15
C ASP A 62 9.09 12.57 1.74
N ALA A 63 8.05 12.10 2.42
CA ALA A 63 7.10 12.95 3.14
C ALA A 63 6.61 12.22 4.38
N THR A 64 6.52 12.93 5.50
CA THR A 64 5.78 12.43 6.67
C THR A 64 4.30 12.30 6.34
N ALA A 65 3.54 11.50 7.09
CA ALA A 65 2.11 11.32 6.86
C ALA A 65 1.32 12.63 6.88
N GLU A 66 1.69 13.55 7.79
CA GLU A 66 1.09 14.88 7.88
C GLU A 66 1.37 15.72 6.63
N LYS A 67 2.64 15.75 6.20
CA LYS A 67 3.00 16.50 4.98
C LYS A 67 2.37 15.87 3.74
N LEU A 68 2.27 14.55 3.70
CA LEU A 68 1.55 13.84 2.65
C LEU A 68 0.06 14.21 2.64
N GLY A 69 -0.54 14.38 3.82
CA GLY A 69 -1.92 14.89 3.96
C GLY A 69 -2.10 16.28 3.35
N GLU A 70 -1.19 17.24 3.63
CA GLU A 70 -1.21 18.57 3.01
C GLU A 70 -1.07 18.48 1.47
N ILE A 71 -0.17 17.60 0.99
CA ILE A 71 0.03 17.39 -0.44
C ILE A 71 -1.24 16.80 -1.08
N CYS A 72 -1.89 15.82 -0.44
CA CYS A 72 -3.15 15.23 -0.93
C CYS A 72 -4.29 16.27 -0.97
N ALA A 73 -4.40 17.13 0.05
CA ALA A 73 -5.39 18.21 0.08
C ALA A 73 -5.22 19.19 -1.11
N ALA A 74 -3.98 19.46 -1.50
CA ALA A 74 -3.64 20.31 -2.63
C ALA A 74 -3.70 19.59 -4.00
N ASN A 75 -3.78 18.26 -4.02
CA ASN A 75 -3.75 17.43 -5.23
C ASN A 75 -4.87 16.36 -5.19
N PRO A 76 -6.13 16.76 -5.39
CA PRO A 76 -7.28 15.85 -5.25
C PRO A 76 -7.29 14.68 -6.25
N ASN A 77 -6.57 14.80 -7.36
CA ASN A 77 -6.45 13.73 -8.37
C ASN A 77 -5.53 12.58 -7.93
N GLY A 78 -4.94 12.68 -6.74
CA GLY A 78 -4.10 11.64 -6.16
C GLY A 78 -2.60 11.88 -6.26
N ILE A 79 -1.88 11.15 -5.42
CA ILE A 79 -0.41 11.23 -5.29
C ILE A 79 0.18 9.83 -5.30
N MET A 80 1.27 9.64 -6.03
CA MET A 80 2.10 8.45 -5.94
C MET A 80 3.24 8.65 -4.94
N VAL A 81 3.33 7.79 -3.96
CA VAL A 81 4.47 7.67 -3.06
C VAL A 81 5.44 6.67 -3.66
N HIS A 82 6.60 7.13 -4.09
CA HIS A 82 7.66 6.28 -4.64
C HIS A 82 8.76 6.05 -3.62
N ARG A 83 9.07 4.78 -3.37
CA ARG A 83 10.18 4.36 -2.50
C ARG A 83 11.01 3.31 -3.20
N ASP A 84 12.27 3.60 -3.48
CA ASP A 84 13.18 2.62 -4.06
C ASP A 84 13.33 1.40 -3.15
N GLU A 85 13.54 1.61 -1.84
CA GLU A 85 13.48 0.56 -0.82
C GLU A 85 12.11 0.62 -0.12
N LEU A 86 11.14 -0.17 -0.60
CA LEU A 86 9.75 -0.16 -0.10
C LEU A 86 9.65 -0.55 1.39
N LEU A 87 10.54 -1.43 1.87
CA LEU A 87 10.50 -1.87 3.27
C LEU A 87 10.85 -0.76 4.26
N SER A 88 11.56 0.30 3.83
CA SER A 88 11.79 1.47 4.68
C SER A 88 10.48 2.19 5.01
N LEU A 89 9.57 2.30 4.04
CA LEU A 89 8.23 2.85 4.27
C LEU A 89 7.45 1.97 5.26
N PHE A 90 7.48 0.65 5.08
CA PHE A 90 6.75 -0.24 5.99
C PHE A 90 7.31 -0.22 7.41
N ALA A 91 8.62 -0.11 7.58
CA ALA A 91 9.23 0.05 8.89
C ALA A 91 8.73 1.34 9.59
N ASP A 92 8.56 2.43 8.83
CA ASP A 92 7.97 3.67 9.35
C ASP A 92 6.49 3.49 9.74
N LEU A 93 5.70 2.78 8.93
CA LEU A 93 4.28 2.54 9.18
C LEU A 93 4.04 1.53 10.33
N ASP A 94 4.99 0.63 10.57
CA ASP A 94 4.93 -0.37 11.65
C ASP A 94 5.42 0.19 12.99
N ASN A 95 5.91 1.42 13.02
CA ASN A 95 6.36 2.07 14.25
C ASN A 95 5.15 2.38 15.16
N PRO A 96 5.10 1.84 16.40
CA PRO A 96 3.99 2.07 17.34
C PRO A 96 3.77 3.55 17.68
N GLU A 97 4.79 4.38 17.55
CA GLU A 97 4.69 5.83 17.80
C GLU A 97 4.03 6.60 16.64
N LYS A 98 3.87 5.94 15.45
CA LYS A 98 3.33 6.53 14.23
C LYS A 98 2.03 5.84 13.77
N THR A 99 1.19 5.38 14.66
CA THR A 99 -0.02 4.59 14.34
C THR A 99 -0.99 5.31 13.39
N SER A 100 -1.08 6.64 13.47
CA SER A 100 -1.92 7.45 12.57
C SER A 100 -1.46 7.39 11.11
N ALA A 101 -0.16 7.22 10.87
CA ALA A 101 0.39 7.12 9.51
C ALA A 101 -0.12 5.86 8.80
N ARG A 102 -0.14 4.71 9.48
CA ARG A 102 -0.63 3.45 8.93
C ARG A 102 -2.12 3.53 8.56
N GLY A 103 -2.95 4.10 9.44
CA GLY A 103 -4.36 4.36 9.16
C GLY A 103 -4.58 5.25 7.94
N PHE A 104 -3.79 6.30 7.79
CA PHE A 104 -3.86 7.18 6.63
C PHE A 104 -3.57 6.45 5.30
N PHE A 105 -2.54 5.59 5.25
CA PHE A 105 -2.25 4.80 4.06
C PHE A 105 -3.33 3.75 3.75
N LEU A 106 -3.93 3.14 4.78
CA LEU A 106 -5.05 2.21 4.61
C LEU A 106 -6.28 2.90 4.02
N THR A 107 -6.60 4.10 4.50
CA THR A 107 -7.68 4.94 3.95
C THR A 107 -7.38 5.36 2.52
N GLY A 108 -6.16 5.82 2.24
CA GLY A 108 -5.73 6.29 0.92
C GLY A 108 -5.77 5.23 -0.18
N TRP A 109 -5.70 3.95 0.16
CA TRP A 109 -5.89 2.87 -0.80
C TRP A 109 -7.32 2.79 -1.35
N GLY A 110 -8.32 3.17 -0.53
CA GLY A 110 -9.73 3.25 -0.95
C GLY A 110 -9.97 4.30 -2.02
N GLY A 111 -9.34 5.46 -1.88
CA GLY A 111 -9.44 6.58 -2.81
C GLY A 111 -10.71 7.41 -2.68
N LEU A 112 -11.65 7.00 -1.84
CA LEU A 112 -12.99 7.62 -1.72
C LEU A 112 -13.22 8.27 -0.35
N GLU A 113 -12.51 7.82 0.67
CA GLU A 113 -12.74 8.26 2.04
C GLU A 113 -11.92 9.50 2.36
N GLY A 114 -12.53 10.42 3.13
CA GLY A 114 -11.84 11.59 3.67
C GLY A 114 -10.94 11.23 4.84
N TYR A 115 -10.01 12.11 5.14
CA TYR A 115 -9.16 12.02 6.33
C TYR A 115 -8.97 13.39 6.97
N THR A 116 -8.94 13.44 8.29
CA THR A 116 -8.72 14.67 9.03
C THR A 116 -7.50 14.52 9.94
N PHE A 117 -6.54 15.43 9.79
CA PHE A 117 -5.43 15.56 10.72
C PHE A 117 -5.71 16.71 11.67
N ASP A 118 -5.84 16.42 12.97
CA ASP A 118 -5.96 17.41 14.03
C ASP A 118 -4.62 17.53 14.77
N ARG A 119 -3.99 18.69 14.71
CA ARG A 119 -2.69 18.95 15.35
C ARG A 119 -2.75 20.21 16.21
N ILE A 120 -2.28 20.11 17.47
CA ILE A 120 -2.32 21.20 18.45
C ILE A 120 -1.64 22.47 17.93
N MET A 121 -0.54 22.34 17.18
CA MET A 121 0.29 23.48 16.75
C MET A 121 0.02 23.96 15.31
N ARG A 122 -0.60 23.13 14.45
CA ARG A 122 -0.75 23.42 13.02
C ARG A 122 -2.21 23.51 12.55
N GLY A 123 -3.16 23.35 13.47
CA GLY A 123 -4.58 23.36 13.16
C GLY A 123 -5.06 22.06 12.50
N THR A 124 -6.27 22.10 11.94
CA THR A 124 -6.95 20.96 11.32
C THR A 124 -6.77 20.99 9.81
N VAL A 125 -6.28 19.90 9.24
CA VAL A 125 -6.22 19.67 7.78
C VAL A 125 -7.27 18.62 7.43
N ARG A 126 -8.29 19.03 6.68
CA ARG A 126 -9.35 18.14 6.18
C ARG A 126 -9.12 17.81 4.71
N ILE A 127 -9.04 16.53 4.38
CA ILE A 127 -8.90 16.01 3.03
C ILE A 127 -10.20 15.34 2.68
N PRO A 128 -10.95 15.82 1.67
CA PRO A 128 -12.27 15.25 1.32
C PRO A 128 -12.19 13.82 0.84
N ALA A 129 -11.19 13.48 0.03
CA ALA A 129 -10.92 12.13 -0.44
C ALA A 129 -9.40 11.91 -0.54
N VAL A 130 -8.89 10.90 0.14
CA VAL A 130 -7.46 10.54 0.08
C VAL A 130 -7.27 9.49 -1.01
N ASN A 131 -6.52 9.83 -2.05
CA ASN A 131 -6.16 8.92 -3.13
C ASN A 131 -4.64 8.76 -3.18
N LEU A 132 -4.15 7.59 -2.74
CA LEU A 132 -2.73 7.26 -2.68
C LEU A 132 -2.41 6.04 -3.52
N SER A 133 -1.40 6.17 -4.37
CA SER A 133 -0.71 5.03 -4.97
C SER A 133 0.66 4.88 -4.31
N VAL A 134 1.08 3.66 -4.07
CA VAL A 134 2.41 3.37 -3.53
C VAL A 134 3.16 2.51 -4.55
N PHE A 135 4.34 2.95 -4.94
CA PHE A 135 5.22 2.22 -5.85
C PHE A 135 6.62 2.13 -5.25
N GLY A 136 7.22 0.96 -5.33
CA GLY A 136 8.58 0.76 -4.87
C GLY A 136 9.13 -0.61 -5.22
N THR A 137 10.43 -0.78 -4.98
CA THR A 137 11.13 -2.04 -5.20
C THR A 137 11.59 -2.65 -3.88
N THR A 138 11.83 -3.93 -3.87
CA THR A 138 12.40 -4.64 -2.73
C THR A 138 12.98 -5.99 -3.17
N GLN A 139 13.79 -6.60 -2.31
CA GLN A 139 14.34 -7.92 -2.54
C GLN A 139 13.31 -9.01 -2.17
N PRO A 140 13.20 -10.10 -2.96
CA PRO A 140 12.24 -11.18 -2.70
C PRO A 140 12.30 -11.77 -1.29
N SER A 141 13.48 -12.04 -0.77
CA SER A 141 13.65 -12.60 0.58
C SER A 141 13.20 -11.65 1.69
N ARG A 142 13.37 -10.34 1.48
CA ARG A 142 12.97 -9.32 2.46
C ARG A 142 11.47 -9.13 2.50
N ILE A 143 10.81 -9.06 1.32
CA ILE A 143 9.34 -8.94 1.27
C ILE A 143 8.66 -10.19 1.81
N ALA A 144 9.17 -11.39 1.56
CA ALA A 144 8.65 -12.62 2.14
C ALA A 144 8.69 -12.60 3.67
N GLY A 145 9.80 -12.14 4.26
CA GLY A 145 9.92 -11.93 5.71
C GLY A 145 8.88 -10.93 6.23
N TYR A 146 8.75 -9.79 5.56
CA TYR A 146 7.79 -8.76 5.95
C TYR A 146 6.34 -9.27 5.88
N VAL A 147 5.94 -9.95 4.81
CA VAL A 147 4.58 -10.51 4.65
C VAL A 147 4.25 -11.42 5.82
N ARG A 148 5.14 -12.35 6.16
CA ARG A 148 4.97 -13.25 7.31
C ARG A 148 4.79 -12.49 8.63
N ASP A 149 5.69 -11.56 8.93
CA ASP A 149 5.69 -10.83 10.19
C ASP A 149 4.47 -9.92 10.32
N SER A 150 4.05 -9.30 9.22
CA SER A 150 2.88 -8.42 9.17
C SER A 150 1.56 -9.18 9.36
N LEU A 151 1.41 -10.36 8.76
CA LEU A 151 0.23 -11.22 8.96
C LEU A 151 0.10 -11.70 10.41
N ASN A 152 1.22 -11.94 11.09
CA ASN A 152 1.21 -12.36 12.50
C ASN A 152 1.00 -11.20 13.50
N ARG A 153 1.34 -9.96 13.12
CA ARG A 153 1.36 -8.81 14.04
C ARG A 153 0.14 -7.92 13.93
N PHE A 154 -0.30 -7.62 12.72
CA PHE A 154 -1.26 -6.55 12.48
C PHE A 154 -2.59 -7.05 11.91
N ASP A 155 -2.58 -8.01 11.00
CA ASP A 155 -3.75 -8.55 10.27
C ASP A 155 -4.79 -7.49 9.85
N ASP A 156 -4.31 -6.25 9.55
CA ASP A 156 -5.13 -5.09 9.20
C ASP A 156 -5.36 -4.95 7.69
N GLY A 157 -4.85 -5.90 6.92
CA GLY A 157 -4.98 -5.95 5.47
C GLY A 157 -4.02 -5.04 4.69
N MET A 158 -2.97 -4.47 5.29
CA MET A 158 -1.97 -3.67 4.59
C MET A 158 -1.26 -4.49 3.50
N VAL A 159 -0.77 -5.68 3.85
CA VAL A 159 -0.08 -6.58 2.91
C VAL A 159 -1.00 -6.98 1.76
N GLN A 160 -2.27 -7.27 2.05
CA GLN A 160 -3.26 -7.67 1.05
C GLN A 160 -3.60 -6.55 0.06
N ARG A 161 -3.22 -5.30 0.36
CA ARG A 161 -3.36 -4.14 -0.52
C ARG A 161 -2.19 -3.95 -1.48
N LEU A 162 -1.09 -4.68 -1.31
CA LEU A 162 0.03 -4.75 -2.27
C LEU A 162 -0.34 -5.63 -3.46
N GLN A 163 -1.26 -5.15 -4.29
CA GLN A 163 -1.91 -5.97 -5.32
C GLN A 163 -1.15 -6.03 -6.65
N LEU A 164 -0.41 -4.97 -6.98
CA LEU A 164 0.40 -4.91 -8.21
C LEU A 164 1.80 -5.49 -7.96
N LEU A 165 1.86 -6.64 -7.27
CA LEU A 165 3.10 -7.33 -6.95
C LEU A 165 3.62 -8.07 -8.18
N ALA A 166 4.80 -7.70 -8.64
CA ALA A 166 5.53 -8.43 -9.67
C ALA A 166 6.76 -9.10 -9.06
N TRP A 167 6.81 -10.43 -9.13
CA TRP A 167 7.94 -11.24 -8.69
C TRP A 167 8.51 -11.99 -9.89
N PRO A 168 9.50 -11.42 -10.60
CA PRO A 168 9.97 -11.97 -11.86
C PRO A 168 10.66 -13.32 -11.69
N ASP A 169 10.52 -14.17 -12.71
CA ASP A 169 11.34 -15.36 -12.84
C ASP A 169 12.69 -15.02 -13.47
N PHE A 170 13.72 -15.66 -12.98
CA PHE A 170 15.01 -15.64 -13.65
C PHE A 170 15.04 -16.80 -14.67
N SER A 171 15.13 -16.49 -15.95
CA SER A 171 15.49 -17.50 -16.96
C SER A 171 16.95 -17.91 -16.74
N GLY A 172 17.25 -19.20 -16.83
CA GLY A 172 18.63 -19.69 -16.67
C GLY A 172 19.59 -19.22 -17.76
N ASP A 173 19.09 -18.69 -18.87
CA ASP A 173 19.87 -18.22 -20.01
C ASP A 173 20.07 -16.70 -19.96
N PHE A 174 21.30 -16.28 -19.71
CA PHE A 174 21.69 -14.88 -19.90
C PHE A 174 21.87 -14.60 -21.39
N ARG A 175 21.24 -13.54 -21.87
CA ARG A 175 21.46 -12.99 -23.22
C ARG A 175 21.85 -11.53 -23.09
N GLU A 176 23.01 -11.20 -23.61
CA GLU A 176 23.42 -9.81 -23.77
C GLU A 176 22.45 -9.10 -24.75
N ALA A 177 21.91 -7.97 -24.34
CA ALA A 177 20.98 -7.20 -25.14
C ALA A 177 21.38 -5.73 -25.13
N ASP A 178 22.39 -5.38 -25.90
CA ASP A 178 22.76 -4.00 -26.17
C ASP A 178 21.92 -3.46 -27.32
N ARG A 179 20.87 -2.71 -26.98
CA ARG A 179 19.99 -2.02 -27.93
C ARG A 179 19.58 -0.66 -27.40
N SER A 180 19.46 0.31 -28.31
CA SER A 180 18.96 1.64 -27.97
C SER A 180 17.52 1.58 -27.45
N PRO A 181 17.14 2.46 -26.50
CA PRO A 181 15.77 2.59 -26.04
C PRO A 181 14.82 2.88 -27.21
N ASN A 182 13.61 2.32 -27.16
CA ASN A 182 12.58 2.63 -28.15
C ASN A 182 12.02 4.05 -27.91
N GLY A 183 12.47 5.01 -28.71
CA GLY A 183 12.08 6.42 -28.61
C GLY A 183 10.58 6.64 -28.86
N ASP A 184 9.97 5.87 -29.77
CA ASP A 184 8.54 5.99 -30.09
C ASP A 184 7.66 5.51 -28.93
N ALA A 185 8.02 4.37 -28.33
CA ALA A 185 7.31 3.87 -27.14
C ALA A 185 7.43 4.85 -25.96
N ARG A 186 8.60 5.48 -25.76
CA ARG A 186 8.80 6.50 -24.74
C ARG A 186 7.93 7.74 -24.99
N ARG A 187 7.86 8.19 -26.23
CA ARG A 187 7.02 9.34 -26.63
C ARG A 187 5.54 9.04 -26.38
N LEU A 188 5.06 7.88 -26.84
CA LEU A 188 3.69 7.45 -26.65
C LEU A 188 3.31 7.37 -25.16
N ALA A 189 4.18 6.81 -24.31
CA ALA A 189 3.96 6.78 -22.87
C ALA A 189 3.87 8.20 -22.28
N HIS A 190 4.74 9.12 -22.70
CA HIS A 190 4.72 10.50 -22.23
C HIS A 190 3.44 11.23 -22.66
N GLU A 191 3.01 11.06 -23.90
CA GLU A 191 1.76 11.61 -24.44
C GLU A 191 0.56 11.10 -23.62
N CYS A 192 0.46 9.79 -23.41
CA CYS A 192 -0.59 9.18 -22.58
C CYS A 192 -0.65 9.78 -21.15
N TYR A 193 0.50 9.91 -20.47
CA TYR A 193 0.54 10.54 -19.15
C TYR A 193 0.13 12.02 -19.18
N SER A 194 0.52 12.75 -20.21
CA SER A 194 0.18 14.17 -20.37
C SER A 194 -1.32 14.37 -20.59
N GLU A 195 -1.93 13.54 -21.41
CA GLU A 195 -3.37 13.52 -21.68
C GLU A 195 -4.16 13.18 -20.40
N LEU A 196 -3.78 12.10 -19.70
CA LEU A 196 -4.42 11.72 -18.43
C LEU A 196 -4.26 12.80 -17.34
N ALA A 197 -3.13 13.51 -17.33
CA ALA A 197 -2.90 14.59 -16.36
C ALA A 197 -3.76 15.83 -16.61
N SER A 198 -4.21 16.07 -17.84
CA SER A 198 -5.07 17.21 -18.24
C SER A 198 -6.55 16.84 -18.40
N LEU A 199 -6.91 15.59 -18.12
CA LEU A 199 -8.22 15.02 -18.37
C LEU A 199 -9.32 15.71 -17.57
N ASP A 200 -10.38 16.16 -18.26
CA ASP A 200 -11.62 16.58 -17.61
C ASP A 200 -12.62 15.40 -17.59
N VAL A 201 -12.96 14.96 -16.39
CA VAL A 201 -13.90 13.84 -16.18
C VAL A 201 -15.29 14.09 -16.76
N ARG A 202 -15.68 15.36 -16.93
CA ARG A 202 -16.97 15.75 -17.54
C ARG A 202 -17.00 15.44 -19.03
N GLU A 203 -15.86 15.65 -19.71
CA GLU A 203 -15.73 15.36 -21.13
C GLU A 203 -15.71 13.87 -21.44
N LEU A 204 -15.40 13.02 -20.44
CA LEU A 204 -15.40 11.56 -20.56
C LEU A 204 -16.79 10.91 -20.54
N GLY A 205 -17.85 11.64 -20.30
CA GLY A 205 -19.18 11.08 -20.08
C GLY A 205 -19.34 10.43 -18.72
N ALA A 206 -18.54 10.87 -17.73
CA ALA A 206 -18.67 10.40 -16.36
C ALA A 206 -20.01 10.78 -15.75
N GLN A 207 -20.51 9.94 -14.86
CA GLN A 207 -21.74 10.10 -14.13
C GLN A 207 -21.44 10.35 -12.66
N TRP A 208 -22.38 10.98 -11.96
CA TRP A 208 -22.37 11.19 -10.51
C TRP A 208 -23.54 10.47 -9.88
N ASP A 209 -23.40 10.05 -8.65
CA ASP A 209 -24.51 9.54 -7.86
C ASP A 209 -25.53 10.66 -7.63
N GLU A 210 -26.82 10.35 -7.71
CA GLU A 210 -27.90 11.33 -7.50
C GLU A 210 -27.89 11.92 -6.09
N PHE A 211 -27.43 11.14 -5.10
CA PHE A 211 -27.38 11.55 -3.70
C PHE A 211 -26.27 12.57 -3.43
N ASP A 212 -25.07 12.32 -3.96
CA ASP A 212 -23.90 13.18 -3.75
C ASP A 212 -23.81 14.31 -4.80
N GLY A 213 -24.51 14.17 -5.91
CA GLY A 213 -24.52 15.15 -7.00
C GLY A 213 -23.10 15.45 -7.53
N PRO A 214 -22.85 16.69 -7.98
CA PRO A 214 -21.56 17.06 -8.58
C PRO A 214 -20.40 17.13 -7.56
N HIS A 215 -20.67 16.97 -6.28
CA HIS A 215 -19.69 16.92 -5.20
C HIS A 215 -19.20 15.51 -4.88
N GLY A 216 -19.91 14.49 -5.43
CA GLY A 216 -19.53 13.09 -5.31
C GLY A 216 -18.37 12.70 -6.24
N VAL A 217 -17.93 11.45 -6.12
CA VAL A 217 -16.88 10.89 -6.98
C VAL A 217 -17.49 10.49 -8.32
N PRO A 218 -16.98 11.02 -9.45
CA PRO A 218 -17.46 10.63 -10.77
C PRO A 218 -17.09 9.17 -11.09
N TYR A 219 -17.95 8.50 -11.84
CA TYR A 219 -17.71 7.12 -12.25
C TYR A 219 -18.11 6.87 -13.71
N LEU A 220 -17.51 5.86 -14.32
CA LEU A 220 -17.94 5.27 -15.59
C LEU A 220 -18.53 3.88 -15.34
N ARG A 221 -19.62 3.56 -16.03
CA ARG A 221 -20.16 2.21 -16.03
C ARG A 221 -19.45 1.33 -17.06
N PHE A 222 -19.55 0.04 -16.90
CA PHE A 222 -19.18 -0.89 -17.96
C PHE A 222 -20.16 -0.83 -19.13
N ALA A 223 -19.69 -0.98 -20.36
CA ALA A 223 -20.55 -1.31 -21.49
C ALA A 223 -21.20 -2.69 -21.28
N GLY A 224 -22.29 -2.99 -22.00
CA GLY A 224 -23.03 -4.24 -21.77
C GLY A 224 -22.18 -5.50 -21.85
N ASP A 225 -21.41 -5.66 -22.92
CA ASP A 225 -20.46 -6.76 -23.14
C ASP A 225 -19.27 -6.77 -22.16
N ALA A 226 -18.85 -5.60 -21.69
CA ALA A 226 -17.83 -5.45 -20.64
C ALA A 226 -18.38 -5.92 -19.29
N GLN A 227 -19.63 -5.59 -18.98
CA GLN A 227 -20.32 -6.01 -17.76
C GLN A 227 -20.47 -7.55 -17.73
N GLU A 228 -20.83 -8.17 -18.86
CA GLU A 228 -20.93 -9.64 -18.98
C GLU A 228 -19.57 -10.29 -18.70
N ALA A 229 -18.49 -9.80 -19.32
CA ALA A 229 -17.15 -10.32 -19.12
C ALA A 229 -16.70 -10.18 -17.66
N PHE A 230 -16.93 -9.01 -17.03
CA PHE A 230 -16.61 -8.78 -15.63
C PHE A 230 -17.43 -9.70 -14.70
N SER A 231 -18.73 -9.87 -14.96
CA SER A 231 -19.60 -10.70 -14.13
C SER A 231 -19.17 -12.17 -14.17
N ALA A 232 -18.87 -12.72 -15.35
CA ALA A 232 -18.37 -14.09 -15.51
C ALA A 232 -17.04 -14.31 -14.76
N TRP A 233 -16.09 -13.37 -14.89
CA TRP A 233 -14.84 -13.41 -14.14
C TRP A 233 -15.09 -13.35 -12.62
N ARG A 234 -15.95 -12.41 -12.17
CA ARG A 234 -16.26 -12.23 -10.75
C ARG A 234 -16.91 -13.47 -10.13
N GLU A 235 -17.82 -14.14 -10.85
CA GLU A 235 -18.42 -15.40 -10.40
C GLU A 235 -17.35 -16.49 -10.17
N GLY A 236 -16.36 -16.58 -11.05
CA GLY A 236 -15.20 -17.47 -10.88
C GLY A 236 -14.40 -17.13 -9.62
N LEU A 237 -14.07 -15.86 -9.42
CA LEU A 237 -13.39 -15.38 -8.22
C LEU A 237 -14.19 -15.70 -6.94
N GLU A 238 -15.49 -15.37 -6.92
CA GLU A 238 -16.34 -15.60 -5.75
C GLU A 238 -16.49 -17.08 -5.40
N ARG A 239 -16.49 -17.96 -6.42
CA ARG A 239 -16.50 -19.41 -6.23
C ARG A 239 -15.19 -19.90 -5.61
N ALA A 240 -14.06 -19.39 -6.10
CA ALA A 240 -12.75 -19.73 -5.56
C ALA A 240 -12.57 -19.23 -4.11
N LEU A 241 -13.05 -18.01 -3.79
CA LEU A 241 -12.97 -17.43 -2.45
C LEU A 241 -13.84 -18.16 -1.39
N ARG A 242 -14.86 -18.92 -1.83
CA ARG A 242 -15.75 -19.70 -0.94
C ARG A 242 -15.35 -21.18 -0.83
N GLY A 243 -14.36 -21.61 -1.61
CA GLY A 243 -13.77 -22.94 -1.49
C GLY A 243 -12.78 -23.04 -0.34
N ASP A 244 -12.50 -24.27 0.07
CA ASP A 244 -11.57 -24.57 1.19
C ASP A 244 -10.12 -24.78 0.74
N ASP A 245 -9.84 -24.67 -0.57
CA ASP A 245 -8.53 -25.03 -1.13
C ASP A 245 -7.46 -23.95 -0.99
N MET A 246 -7.82 -22.77 -0.44
CA MET A 246 -6.94 -21.59 -0.43
C MET A 246 -6.57 -21.18 0.99
N ALA A 247 -5.28 -20.91 1.20
CA ALA A 247 -4.81 -20.37 2.48
C ALA A 247 -5.49 -19.03 2.83
N PRO A 248 -5.88 -18.77 4.10
CA PRO A 248 -6.62 -17.57 4.51
C PRO A 248 -5.98 -16.25 4.04
N ALA A 249 -4.65 -16.13 4.11
CA ALA A 249 -3.92 -14.95 3.68
C ALA A 249 -4.08 -14.69 2.17
N MET A 250 -4.09 -15.75 1.34
CA MET A 250 -4.30 -15.65 -0.10
C MET A 250 -5.76 -15.34 -0.42
N THR A 251 -6.72 -15.91 0.30
CA THR A 251 -8.15 -15.59 0.21
C THR A 251 -8.37 -14.09 0.51
N ALA A 252 -7.77 -13.58 1.57
CA ALA A 252 -7.84 -12.17 1.94
C ALA A 252 -7.23 -11.26 0.85
N HIS A 253 -6.12 -11.66 0.24
CA HIS A 253 -5.50 -10.93 -0.88
C HIS A 253 -6.41 -10.91 -2.11
N LEU A 254 -6.87 -12.06 -2.58
CA LEU A 254 -7.73 -12.15 -3.76
C LEU A 254 -9.11 -11.50 -3.54
N SER A 255 -9.60 -11.42 -2.30
CA SER A 255 -10.85 -10.70 -2.01
C SER A 255 -10.80 -9.24 -2.44
N LYS A 256 -9.61 -8.63 -2.46
CA LYS A 256 -9.40 -7.24 -2.90
C LYS A 256 -9.46 -7.09 -4.44
N TYR A 257 -9.37 -8.18 -5.19
CA TYR A 257 -9.46 -8.17 -6.65
C TYR A 257 -10.85 -7.75 -7.14
N ARG A 258 -11.88 -7.85 -6.30
CA ARG A 258 -13.22 -7.26 -6.55
C ARG A 258 -13.13 -5.77 -6.92
N GLY A 259 -12.21 -5.03 -6.30
CA GLY A 259 -11.95 -3.62 -6.58
C GLY A 259 -10.79 -3.39 -7.54
N LEU A 260 -9.80 -4.29 -7.58
CA LEU A 260 -8.63 -4.15 -8.44
C LEU A 260 -9.00 -4.20 -9.93
N VAL A 261 -9.78 -5.20 -10.34
CA VAL A 261 -10.11 -5.40 -11.75
C VAL A 261 -10.92 -4.24 -12.33
N PRO A 262 -11.97 -3.70 -11.69
CA PRO A 262 -12.64 -2.50 -12.18
C PRO A 262 -11.71 -1.28 -12.30
N ARG A 263 -10.80 -1.08 -11.34
CA ARG A 263 -9.82 0.02 -11.39
C ARG A 263 -8.86 -0.16 -12.55
N LEU A 264 -8.32 -1.37 -12.77
CA LEU A 264 -7.46 -1.67 -13.91
C LEU A 264 -8.21 -1.51 -15.22
N ALA A 265 -9.48 -1.93 -15.30
CA ALA A 265 -10.30 -1.75 -16.49
C ALA A 265 -10.49 -0.27 -16.84
N LEU A 266 -10.74 0.57 -15.82
CA LEU A 266 -10.82 2.02 -16.00
C LEU A 266 -9.49 2.59 -16.48
N VAL A 267 -8.38 2.23 -15.84
CA VAL A 267 -7.03 2.69 -16.24
C VAL A 267 -6.71 2.27 -17.67
N CYS A 268 -6.96 1.00 -18.04
CA CYS A 268 -6.75 0.52 -19.41
C CYS A 268 -7.66 1.25 -20.41
N HIS A 269 -8.92 1.52 -20.06
CA HIS A 269 -9.85 2.24 -20.90
C HIS A 269 -9.37 3.65 -21.20
N LEU A 270 -8.99 4.40 -20.16
CA LEU A 270 -8.51 5.79 -20.29
C LEU A 270 -7.14 5.87 -20.97
N ALA A 271 -6.21 4.97 -20.66
CA ALA A 271 -4.90 4.91 -21.31
C ALA A 271 -4.97 4.58 -22.82
N ASN A 272 -6.06 3.96 -23.26
CA ASN A 272 -6.37 3.71 -24.66
C ASN A 272 -7.31 4.77 -25.27
N ASN A 273 -7.35 5.96 -24.70
CA ASN A 273 -8.20 7.09 -25.14
C ASN A 273 -9.69 6.73 -25.18
N GLY A 274 -10.13 5.89 -24.23
CA GLY A 274 -11.52 5.47 -24.12
C GLY A 274 -12.42 6.61 -23.63
N PHE A 275 -13.62 6.64 -24.16
CA PHE A 275 -14.67 7.61 -23.84
C PHE A 275 -15.97 6.86 -23.46
N GLY A 276 -16.76 7.43 -22.57
CA GLY A 276 -18.02 6.84 -22.13
C GLY A 276 -17.85 5.55 -21.34
N PRO A 277 -18.76 4.58 -21.48
CA PRO A 277 -18.71 3.31 -20.73
C PRO A 277 -17.43 2.52 -21.00
N VAL A 278 -16.88 1.93 -19.93
CA VAL A 278 -15.65 1.10 -20.02
C VAL A 278 -15.83 -0.07 -20.98
N SER A 279 -14.96 -0.19 -21.95
CA SER A 279 -15.07 -1.15 -23.05
C SER A 279 -14.74 -2.60 -22.61
N ALA A 280 -15.28 -3.58 -23.34
CA ALA A 280 -14.96 -4.99 -23.13
C ALA A 280 -13.48 -5.32 -23.42
N ALA A 281 -12.83 -4.58 -24.32
CA ALA A 281 -11.41 -4.75 -24.59
C ALA A 281 -10.57 -4.38 -23.35
N ALA A 282 -10.84 -3.21 -22.74
CA ALA A 282 -10.17 -2.77 -21.52
C ALA A 282 -10.49 -3.71 -20.33
N THR A 283 -11.72 -4.22 -20.24
CA THR A 283 -12.11 -5.16 -19.20
C THR A 283 -11.36 -6.49 -19.32
N ARG A 284 -11.27 -7.05 -20.54
CA ARG A 284 -10.47 -8.27 -20.78
C ARG A 284 -8.98 -8.06 -20.52
N GLN A 285 -8.44 -6.89 -20.85
CA GLN A 285 -7.06 -6.55 -20.53
C GLN A 285 -6.84 -6.52 -19.01
N ALA A 286 -7.77 -5.94 -18.24
CA ALA A 286 -7.71 -5.91 -16.78
C ALA A 286 -7.81 -7.31 -16.15
N ILE A 287 -8.64 -8.19 -16.72
CA ILE A 287 -8.74 -9.60 -16.29
C ILE A 287 -7.41 -10.33 -16.54
N GLY A 288 -6.80 -10.15 -17.71
CA GLY A 288 -5.47 -10.72 -18.01
C GLY A 288 -4.39 -10.20 -17.05
N TRP A 289 -4.44 -8.91 -16.68
CA TRP A 289 -3.58 -8.38 -15.63
C TRP A 289 -3.84 -9.05 -14.27
N ALA A 290 -5.09 -9.29 -13.89
CA ALA A 290 -5.43 -9.94 -12.63
C ALA A 290 -4.87 -11.37 -12.56
N GLU A 291 -4.97 -12.15 -13.64
CA GLU A 291 -4.40 -13.50 -13.74
C GLU A 291 -2.87 -13.49 -13.59
N TYR A 292 -2.20 -12.55 -14.28
CA TYR A 292 -0.76 -12.37 -14.15
C TYR A 292 -0.37 -12.04 -12.70
N LEU A 293 -1.02 -11.05 -12.10
CA LEU A 293 -0.73 -10.60 -10.73
C LEU A 293 -1.04 -11.68 -9.68
N GLU A 294 -2.11 -12.47 -9.90
CA GLU A 294 -2.42 -13.60 -9.04
C GLU A 294 -1.28 -14.63 -9.03
N SER A 295 -0.69 -14.93 -10.19
CA SER A 295 0.43 -15.86 -10.28
C SER A 295 1.64 -15.40 -9.44
N HIS A 296 1.92 -14.10 -9.43
CA HIS A 296 2.98 -13.50 -8.61
C HIS A 296 2.62 -13.45 -7.12
N ALA A 297 1.36 -13.12 -6.79
CA ALA A 297 0.87 -13.15 -5.42
C ALA A 297 0.99 -14.56 -4.83
N ARG A 298 0.55 -15.60 -5.56
CA ARG A 298 0.70 -17.00 -5.16
C ARG A 298 2.16 -17.36 -4.85
N ARG A 299 3.11 -16.88 -5.65
CA ARG A 299 4.53 -17.08 -5.41
C ARG A 299 5.01 -16.37 -4.14
N ALA A 300 4.60 -15.13 -3.90
CA ALA A 300 4.94 -14.38 -2.71
C ALA A 300 4.39 -15.05 -1.44
N TYR A 301 3.14 -15.47 -1.46
CA TYR A 301 2.51 -16.15 -0.32
C TYR A 301 2.99 -17.59 -0.15
N ALA A 302 3.33 -18.31 -1.22
CA ALA A 302 3.92 -19.64 -1.14
C ALA A 302 5.31 -19.64 -0.48
N SER A 303 6.04 -18.52 -0.56
CA SER A 303 7.32 -18.39 0.15
C SER A 303 7.18 -18.53 1.66
N LEU A 304 6.00 -18.24 2.22
CA LEU A 304 5.69 -18.43 3.64
C LEU A 304 5.67 -19.93 4.01
N SER A 305 5.12 -20.78 3.14
CA SER A 305 5.08 -22.23 3.34
C SER A 305 6.43 -22.90 3.04
N VAL A 306 7.20 -22.36 2.08
CA VAL A 306 8.56 -22.86 1.79
C VAL A 306 9.51 -22.65 2.96
N ASP A 307 9.46 -21.49 3.62
CA ASP A 307 10.28 -21.22 4.81
C ASP A 307 9.92 -22.15 5.97
N ASN A 308 8.64 -22.46 6.15
CA ASN A 308 8.18 -23.41 7.17
C ASN A 308 8.63 -24.84 6.84
N ALA A 309 8.50 -25.25 5.58
CA ALA A 309 8.97 -26.56 5.12
C ALA A 309 10.52 -26.68 5.20
N GLU A 310 11.26 -25.59 4.96
CA GLU A 310 12.71 -25.58 5.10
C GLU A 310 13.11 -25.67 6.58
N ALA A 311 12.45 -24.94 7.46
CA ALA A 311 12.63 -25.04 8.90
C ALA A 311 12.30 -26.46 9.39
N ALA A 312 11.18 -27.02 8.97
CA ALA A 312 10.79 -28.40 9.25
C ALA A 312 11.86 -29.41 8.79
N ARG A 313 12.31 -29.32 7.53
CA ARG A 313 13.38 -30.18 6.99
C ARG A 313 14.69 -30.00 7.77
N SER A 314 15.00 -28.78 8.17
CA SER A 314 16.21 -28.47 8.92
C SER A 314 16.16 -29.08 10.33
N ILE A 315 15.03 -28.96 11.03
CA ILE A 315 14.79 -29.58 12.34
C ILE A 315 14.82 -31.11 12.19
N TRP A 316 14.10 -31.66 11.22
CA TRP A 316 14.03 -33.10 11.01
C TRP A 316 15.37 -33.75 10.67
N ARG A 317 16.18 -33.11 9.85
CA ARG A 317 17.53 -33.56 9.53
C ARG A 317 18.39 -33.69 10.79
N ARG A 318 18.23 -32.79 11.76
CA ARG A 318 18.94 -32.82 13.05
C ARG A 318 18.39 -33.87 14.00
N VAL A 319 17.08 -34.10 13.99
CA VAL A 319 16.48 -35.23 14.69
C VAL A 319 17.02 -36.57 14.16
N LYS A 320 17.04 -36.74 12.82
CA LYS A 320 17.64 -37.95 12.20
C LYS A 320 19.12 -38.13 12.48
N ARG A 321 19.87 -37.04 12.64
CA ARG A 321 21.31 -37.10 12.99
C ARG A 321 21.60 -37.40 14.47
N GLY A 322 20.58 -37.35 15.31
CA GLY A 322 20.73 -37.48 16.75
C GLY A 322 21.21 -36.22 17.47
N ASP A 323 21.19 -35.04 16.79
CA ASP A 323 21.53 -33.74 17.41
C ASP A 323 20.47 -33.32 18.45
N LEU A 324 19.24 -33.86 18.30
CA LEU A 324 18.12 -33.79 19.22
C LEU A 324 17.72 -35.22 19.61
N THR A 325 18.18 -35.66 20.77
CA THR A 325 17.91 -37.01 21.30
C THR A 325 16.80 -36.98 22.35
N GLY A 326 15.81 -37.87 22.20
CA GLY A 326 14.67 -38.00 23.13
C GLY A 326 13.68 -36.82 22.99
N PRO A 327 12.93 -36.54 24.09
CA PRO A 327 12.00 -35.42 24.14
C PRO A 327 12.75 -34.08 24.10
N PHE A 328 12.29 -33.15 23.23
CA PHE A 328 12.90 -31.83 23.10
C PHE A 328 11.83 -30.73 23.07
N THR A 329 12.24 -29.48 23.30
CA THR A 329 11.37 -28.30 23.27
C THR A 329 11.85 -27.33 22.19
N ALA A 330 10.99 -26.37 21.78
CA ALA A 330 11.38 -25.28 20.90
C ALA A 330 12.60 -24.49 21.46
N ARG A 331 12.69 -24.36 22.78
CA ARG A 331 13.80 -23.71 23.47
C ARG A 331 15.13 -24.46 23.32
N ASP A 332 15.09 -25.78 23.27
CA ASP A 332 16.29 -26.59 23.06
C ASP A 332 16.85 -26.39 21.66
N ILE A 333 15.99 -26.30 20.64
CA ILE A 333 16.38 -25.95 19.27
C ILE A 333 17.00 -24.55 19.24
N GLN A 334 16.35 -23.57 19.87
CA GLN A 334 16.83 -22.19 19.88
C GLN A 334 18.21 -22.06 20.56
N ARG A 335 18.43 -22.77 21.67
CA ARG A 335 19.72 -22.77 22.39
C ARG A 335 20.90 -23.33 21.60
N LYS A 336 20.63 -24.20 20.62
CA LYS A 336 21.68 -24.73 19.75
C LYS A 336 22.23 -23.71 18.76
N GLY A 337 21.54 -22.56 18.56
CA GLY A 337 22.00 -21.45 17.69
C GLY A 337 22.22 -21.83 16.23
N TRP A 338 21.50 -22.83 15.72
CA TRP A 338 21.68 -23.29 14.35
C TRP A 338 21.24 -22.26 13.32
N SER A 339 22.06 -22.09 12.28
CA SER A 339 21.73 -21.19 11.17
C SER A 339 20.35 -21.53 10.58
N GLY A 340 19.51 -20.50 10.40
CA GLY A 340 18.15 -20.65 9.92
C GLY A 340 17.12 -21.11 10.96
N LEU A 341 17.52 -21.34 12.23
CA LEU A 341 16.67 -21.74 13.36
C LEU A 341 16.93 -20.87 14.60
N ASN A 342 17.28 -19.58 14.39
CA ASN A 342 17.55 -18.64 15.48
C ASN A 342 16.28 -17.88 15.92
N ASP A 343 15.27 -17.82 15.05
CA ASP A 343 14.02 -17.15 15.30
C ASP A 343 12.97 -18.10 15.88
N LYS A 344 12.30 -17.66 16.96
CA LYS A 344 11.26 -18.44 17.64
C LYS A 344 10.07 -18.78 16.77
N GLN A 345 9.66 -17.84 15.90
CA GLN A 345 8.51 -18.04 15.02
C GLN A 345 8.83 -19.08 13.95
N ARG A 346 10.05 -19.02 13.36
CA ARG A 346 10.50 -19.99 12.36
C ARG A 346 10.65 -21.39 12.96
N ILE A 347 11.11 -21.51 14.21
CA ILE A 347 11.16 -22.79 14.93
C ILE A 347 9.74 -23.31 15.16
N ALA A 348 8.81 -22.46 15.64
CA ALA A 348 7.42 -22.85 15.89
C ALA A 348 6.74 -23.34 14.61
N ALA A 349 6.84 -22.59 13.52
CA ALA A 349 6.27 -22.97 12.23
C ALA A 349 6.87 -24.27 11.65
N GLY A 350 8.18 -24.48 11.83
CA GLY A 350 8.83 -25.73 11.45
C GLY A 350 8.35 -26.94 12.29
N LEU A 351 8.10 -26.73 13.57
CA LEU A 351 7.55 -27.77 14.46
C LEU A 351 6.08 -28.06 14.12
N GLU A 352 5.29 -27.05 13.83
CA GLU A 352 3.89 -27.21 13.39
C GLU A 352 3.81 -28.02 12.10
N ALA A 353 4.62 -27.68 11.08
CA ALA A 353 4.69 -28.45 9.84
C ALA A 353 5.13 -29.90 10.04
N LEU A 354 5.98 -30.18 11.03
CA LEU A 354 6.35 -31.56 11.38
C LEU A 354 5.23 -32.30 12.13
N LEU A 355 4.43 -31.60 12.93
CA LEU A 355 3.24 -32.16 13.56
C LEU A 355 2.16 -32.51 12.53
N ASP A 356 1.85 -31.58 11.62
CA ASP A 356 0.88 -31.78 10.54
C ASP A 356 1.26 -32.93 9.62
N ALA A 357 2.56 -33.18 9.46
CA ALA A 357 3.07 -34.32 8.69
C ALA A 357 3.17 -35.63 9.50
N ASP A 358 2.74 -35.65 10.77
CA ASP A 358 2.91 -36.78 11.70
C ASP A 358 4.36 -37.26 11.88
N TRP A 359 5.34 -36.38 11.65
CA TRP A 359 6.76 -36.74 11.85
C TRP A 359 7.22 -36.58 13.29
N ILE A 360 6.52 -35.74 14.05
CA ILE A 360 6.69 -35.58 15.50
C ILE A 360 5.34 -35.61 16.20
N GLY A 361 5.30 -35.97 17.47
CA GLY A 361 4.16 -35.80 18.36
C GLY A 361 4.44 -34.70 19.37
N ALA A 362 3.39 -34.05 19.86
CA ALA A 362 3.47 -33.03 20.90
C ALA A 362 2.72 -33.49 22.16
N ARG A 363 3.24 -33.15 23.35
CA ARG A 363 2.53 -33.28 24.61
C ARG A 363 2.86 -32.08 25.51
N ASP A 364 1.92 -31.65 26.31
CA ASP A 364 2.16 -30.63 27.31
C ASP A 364 2.97 -31.20 28.47
N ALA A 365 4.03 -30.48 28.84
CA ALA A 365 4.72 -30.76 30.08
C ALA A 365 3.88 -30.18 31.21
N ASN A 366 3.44 -31.04 32.16
CA ASN A 366 2.84 -30.57 33.40
C ASN A 366 3.79 -29.61 34.10
N ALA A 367 3.27 -28.46 34.52
CA ALA A 367 4.02 -27.57 35.40
C ALA A 367 4.44 -28.38 36.62
N GLY A 368 5.76 -28.58 36.80
CA GLY A 368 6.24 -29.28 37.98
C GLY A 368 5.85 -28.54 39.25
N GLU A 369 5.89 -29.21 40.43
CA GLU A 369 5.49 -28.66 41.73
C GLU A 369 6.13 -27.32 42.13
N ARG A 370 7.09 -26.78 41.33
CA ARG A 370 7.76 -25.49 41.53
C ARG A 370 7.22 -24.35 40.68
N GLY A 371 6.11 -24.52 39.97
CA GLY A 371 5.49 -23.46 39.19
C GLY A 371 6.40 -22.96 38.02
N GLY A 372 6.12 -23.35 36.80
CA GLY A 372 6.78 -22.86 35.57
C GLY A 372 5.76 -22.61 34.48
N ARG A 373 6.12 -21.78 33.48
CA ARG A 373 5.27 -21.55 32.32
C ARG A 373 5.12 -22.88 31.55
N PRO A 374 3.88 -23.29 31.17
CA PRO A 374 3.65 -24.50 30.41
C PRO A 374 4.58 -24.55 29.19
N SER A 375 5.21 -25.68 28.92
CA SER A 375 6.05 -25.87 27.74
C SER A 375 5.60 -27.12 27.00
N THR A 376 5.54 -27.04 25.68
CA THR A 376 5.25 -28.19 24.82
C THR A 376 6.52 -28.99 24.57
N ILE A 377 6.44 -30.29 24.78
CA ILE A 377 7.51 -31.25 24.53
C ILE A 377 7.18 -32.01 23.25
N TYR A 378 8.16 -32.10 22.36
CA TYR A 378 8.07 -32.80 21.09
C TYR A 378 8.86 -34.11 21.12
N LEU A 379 8.34 -35.11 20.43
CA LEU A 379 8.92 -36.45 20.30
C LEU A 379 8.90 -36.86 18.83
N ALA A 380 10.02 -37.39 18.36
CA ALA A 380 10.08 -37.95 17.00
C ALA A 380 9.15 -39.17 16.88
N ASN A 381 8.40 -39.25 15.78
CA ASN A 381 7.60 -40.40 15.46
C ASN A 381 8.52 -41.55 15.01
N PRO A 382 8.52 -42.71 15.72
CA PRO A 382 9.38 -43.82 15.35
C PRO A 382 9.15 -44.37 13.93
N LYS A 383 7.94 -44.21 13.40
CA LYS A 383 7.59 -44.62 12.03
C LYS A 383 8.27 -43.73 10.97
N ALA A 384 8.32 -42.41 11.22
CA ALA A 384 8.97 -41.44 10.35
C ALA A 384 10.50 -41.50 10.39
N MET A 385 11.07 -42.09 11.44
CA MET A 385 12.53 -42.31 11.58
C MET A 385 13.05 -43.47 10.70
N LYS A 386 12.18 -44.39 10.28
CA LYS A 386 12.55 -45.58 9.47
C LYS A 386 12.46 -45.39 7.96
N GLY A 387 11.89 -44.28 7.49
CA GLY A 387 11.86 -43.81 6.11
C GLY A 387 12.91 -42.70 5.91
#